data_aa3272a5b25ad87f9875abaadc824caf
#
_entry.id   aa3272a5b25ad87f9875abaadc824caf
#
_cell.length_a   1.000
_cell.length_b   1.000
_cell.length_c   1.000
_cell.angle_alpha   90.00
_cell.angle_beta   90.00
_cell.angle_gamma   90.00
#
_symmetry.space_group_name_H-M   'P 1'
#
loop_
_entity.id
_entity.type
_entity.pdbx_description
1 polymer ?
#
loop_
_entity_poly.entity_id
_entity_poly.type
_entity_poly.pdbx_seq_one_letter_code
_entity_poly.pdbx_strand_id
1 'polypeptide(L)'
;MGAFGAGVTCVGALTGCVPSTTPVSLRLDLIGDLSATTEYATLKLGGVTVGSLLFQTTGNDCPTTPDSVLIHITAAQWNSLLASATTSGVIAVEVLGSPLVSATQCANSSSVLTVQYGGPRYDCDSNEVSDFCQIFAGAADCNHNAELDACEIQDGSVPDV
;
A
#
# COMPACT_ATOMS: atom_id res chain seq x y z
N MET A 1 6.22 -10.68 -4.33
CA MET A 1 4.91 -11.33 -4.60
C MET A 1 5.14 -12.44 -5.63
N GLY A 2 4.19 -13.38 -5.80
CA GLY A 2 4.35 -14.54 -6.70
C GLY A 2 4.11 -14.23 -8.18
N ALA A 3 3.96 -15.29 -8.98
CA ALA A 3 3.67 -15.21 -10.41
C ALA A 3 2.40 -14.36 -10.68
N PHE A 4 2.44 -13.56 -11.73
CA PHE A 4 1.36 -12.68 -12.14
C PHE A 4 0.70 -13.21 -13.43
N GLY A 5 -0.63 -13.24 -13.50
CA GLY A 5 -1.35 -13.67 -14.70
C GLY A 5 -2.84 -13.87 -14.47
N ALA A 6 -3.54 -14.31 -15.52
CA ALA A 6 -4.96 -14.62 -15.45
C ALA A 6 -5.26 -15.72 -14.43
N GLY A 7 -6.22 -15.46 -13.54
CA GLY A 7 -6.60 -16.42 -12.49
C GLY A 7 -5.57 -16.56 -11.36
N VAL A 8 -4.46 -15.81 -11.42
CA VAL A 8 -3.46 -15.73 -10.34
C VAL A 8 -3.52 -14.33 -9.76
N THR A 9 -3.91 -14.25 -8.50
CA THR A 9 -3.90 -13.00 -7.74
C THR A 9 -2.59 -12.93 -6.97
N CYS A 10 -1.76 -11.94 -7.25
CA CYS A 10 -0.64 -11.63 -6.39
C CYS A 10 -1.18 -10.94 -5.14
N VAL A 11 -1.16 -11.63 -4.01
CA VAL A 11 -1.62 -11.09 -2.73
C VAL A 11 -0.42 -10.63 -1.92
N GLY A 12 -0.50 -9.44 -1.41
CA GLY A 12 0.47 -8.86 -0.49
C GLY A 12 -0.24 -8.12 0.63
N ALA A 13 0.52 -7.62 1.56
CA ALA A 13 0.03 -6.80 2.64
C ALA A 13 0.87 -5.53 2.75
N LEU A 14 0.22 -4.39 2.89
CA LEU A 14 0.85 -3.15 3.31
C LEU A 14 0.63 -3.03 4.82
N THR A 15 1.72 -2.98 5.54
CA THR A 15 1.69 -2.57 6.94
C THR A 15 1.89 -1.06 6.97
N GLY A 16 0.85 -0.33 7.26
CA GLY A 16 0.89 1.11 7.33
C GLY A 16 -0.35 1.61 8.03
N CYS A 17 -0.15 2.34 9.07
CA CYS A 17 -1.21 2.86 9.92
C CYS A 17 -1.22 4.38 9.92
N VAL A 18 -0.26 5.02 9.28
CA VAL A 18 -0.12 6.48 9.29
C VAL A 18 -1.08 7.10 8.28
N PRO A 19 -2.02 7.94 8.72
CA PRO A 19 -2.83 8.74 7.81
C PRO A 19 -1.95 9.71 7.02
N SER A 20 -2.38 10.01 5.80
CA SER A 20 -1.68 10.96 4.95
C SER A 20 -2.42 12.29 4.93
N THR A 21 -1.66 13.38 4.95
CA THR A 21 -2.18 14.74 4.73
C THR A 21 -2.00 15.20 3.29
N THR A 22 -1.22 14.44 2.51
CA THR A 22 -0.93 14.72 1.09
C THR A 22 -1.39 13.55 0.22
N PRO A 23 -1.53 13.73 -1.10
CA PRO A 23 -1.78 12.62 -2.01
C PRO A 23 -0.72 11.53 -1.86
N VAL A 24 -1.16 10.27 -1.94
CA VAL A 24 -0.30 9.10 -1.84
C VAL A 24 0.07 8.64 -3.25
N SER A 25 1.34 8.39 -3.48
CA SER A 25 1.86 7.84 -4.73
C SER A 25 2.09 6.35 -4.59
N LEU A 26 1.49 5.58 -5.49
CA LEU A 26 1.61 4.14 -5.58
C LEU A 26 2.38 3.83 -6.86
N ARG A 27 3.58 3.29 -6.75
CA ARG A 27 4.34 2.79 -7.89
C ARG A 27 4.20 1.28 -7.96
N LEU A 28 3.63 0.78 -9.05
CA LEU A 28 3.58 -0.64 -9.36
C LEU A 28 4.62 -0.96 -10.43
N ASP A 29 5.57 -1.81 -10.06
CA ASP A 29 6.57 -2.39 -10.95
C ASP A 29 6.17 -3.84 -11.24
N LEU A 30 6.10 -4.23 -12.51
CA LEU A 30 5.56 -5.52 -12.93
C LEU A 30 6.35 -6.15 -14.07
N ILE A 31 6.64 -7.44 -13.94
CA ILE A 31 7.13 -8.31 -15.01
C ILE A 31 6.03 -9.32 -15.31
N GLY A 32 5.50 -9.29 -16.51
CA GLY A 32 4.42 -10.15 -16.93
C GLY A 32 4.22 -10.15 -18.43
N ASP A 33 3.25 -10.91 -18.90
CA ASP A 33 2.78 -10.97 -20.27
C ASP A 33 1.79 -9.82 -20.50
N LEU A 34 2.27 -8.68 -21.00
CA LEU A 34 1.52 -7.42 -21.10
C LEU A 34 1.72 -6.72 -22.47
N SER A 35 1.91 -7.47 -23.54
CA SER A 35 2.23 -6.90 -24.83
C SER A 35 1.03 -6.48 -25.70
N ALA A 36 -0.18 -6.93 -25.33
CA ALA A 36 -1.39 -6.63 -26.09
C ALA A 36 -2.31 -5.65 -25.36
N THR A 37 -3.08 -4.86 -26.09
CA THR A 37 -4.02 -3.88 -25.54
C THR A 37 -5.15 -4.51 -24.71
N THR A 38 -5.33 -5.81 -24.78
CA THR A 38 -6.27 -6.59 -23.98
C THR A 38 -5.64 -7.20 -22.73
N GLU A 39 -4.33 -7.06 -22.60
CA GLU A 39 -3.53 -7.49 -21.44
C GLU A 39 -3.25 -6.29 -20.55
N TYR A 40 -3.76 -6.33 -19.34
CA TYR A 40 -3.63 -5.25 -18.38
C TYR A 40 -3.67 -5.78 -16.96
N ALA A 41 -3.22 -4.95 -16.03
CA ALA A 41 -3.31 -5.21 -14.61
C ALA A 41 -4.37 -4.33 -13.95
N THR A 42 -4.92 -4.83 -12.86
CA THR A 42 -5.78 -4.09 -11.93
C THR A 42 -5.16 -4.16 -10.55
N LEU A 43 -4.99 -3.00 -9.90
CA LEU A 43 -4.53 -2.90 -8.52
C LEU A 43 -5.69 -2.62 -7.60
N LYS A 44 -5.82 -3.43 -6.53
CA LYS A 44 -6.77 -3.20 -5.44
C LYS A 44 -6.04 -3.10 -4.11
N LEU A 45 -6.53 -2.22 -3.27
CA LEU A 45 -6.12 -2.06 -1.87
C LEU A 45 -7.35 -2.24 -0.97
N GLY A 46 -7.29 -3.18 -0.04
CA GLY A 46 -8.43 -3.48 0.84
C GLY A 46 -9.71 -3.85 0.08
N GLY A 47 -9.59 -4.49 -1.10
CA GLY A 47 -10.70 -4.80 -1.99
C GLY A 47 -11.17 -3.65 -2.88
N VAL A 48 -10.70 -2.43 -2.66
CA VAL A 48 -11.05 -1.24 -3.46
C VAL A 48 -10.11 -1.12 -4.66
N THR A 49 -10.65 -0.98 -5.88
CA THR A 49 -9.85 -0.73 -7.08
C THR A 49 -9.27 0.68 -7.05
N VAL A 50 -7.94 0.78 -7.05
CA VAL A 50 -7.21 2.05 -7.07
C VAL A 50 -6.53 2.31 -8.41
N GLY A 51 -6.37 1.28 -9.24
CA GLY A 51 -5.89 1.38 -10.61
C GLY A 51 -6.47 0.28 -11.49
N SER A 52 -6.91 0.63 -12.68
CA SER A 52 -7.46 -0.30 -13.68
C SER A 52 -6.83 -0.05 -15.05
N LEU A 53 -6.86 -1.07 -15.91
CA LEU A 53 -6.25 -1.02 -17.25
C LEU A 53 -4.77 -0.61 -17.24
N LEU A 54 -4.08 -0.92 -16.14
CA LEU A 54 -2.67 -0.58 -15.99
C LEU A 54 -1.84 -1.38 -17.00
N PHE A 55 -0.87 -0.71 -17.62
CA PHE A 55 0.01 -1.27 -18.67
C PHE A 55 -0.67 -1.60 -20.01
N GLN A 56 -1.95 -1.33 -20.19
CA GLN A 56 -2.71 -1.68 -21.40
C GLN A 56 -2.05 -1.18 -22.71
N THR A 57 -1.35 -0.05 -22.66
CA THR A 57 -0.69 0.55 -23.83
C THR A 57 0.82 0.71 -23.68
N THR A 58 1.36 0.40 -22.52
CA THR A 58 2.76 0.64 -22.14
C THR A 58 3.48 -0.61 -21.67
N GLY A 59 2.75 -1.72 -21.49
CA GLY A 59 3.31 -2.98 -21.07
C GLY A 59 4.13 -3.65 -22.16
N ASN A 60 5.09 -4.45 -21.74
CA ASN A 60 5.95 -5.25 -22.59
C ASN A 60 5.81 -6.73 -22.23
N ASP A 61 6.06 -7.59 -23.22
CA ASP A 61 6.05 -9.04 -23.00
C ASP A 61 7.33 -9.49 -22.29
N CYS A 62 7.16 -10.03 -21.10
CA CYS A 62 8.25 -10.58 -20.29
C CYS A 62 9.50 -9.67 -20.21
N PRO A 63 9.37 -8.40 -19.86
CA PRO A 63 10.49 -7.49 -19.87
C PRO A 63 11.59 -7.91 -18.88
N THR A 64 12.85 -7.63 -19.20
CA THR A 64 13.97 -7.87 -18.27
C THR A 64 14.06 -6.80 -17.17
N THR A 65 13.59 -5.60 -17.49
CA THR A 65 13.39 -4.51 -16.52
C THR A 65 11.90 -4.35 -16.32
N PRO A 66 11.40 -4.31 -15.07
CA PRO A 66 9.97 -4.20 -14.82
C PRO A 66 9.33 -2.99 -15.52
N ASP A 67 8.18 -3.19 -16.11
CA ASP A 67 7.31 -2.09 -16.50
C ASP A 67 6.82 -1.38 -15.24
N SER A 68 6.74 -0.05 -15.27
CA SER A 68 6.40 0.76 -14.10
C SER A 68 5.22 1.67 -14.41
N VAL A 69 4.30 1.76 -13.47
CA VAL A 69 3.21 2.75 -13.51
C VAL A 69 3.10 3.47 -12.17
N LEU A 70 2.81 4.77 -12.22
CA LEU A 70 2.57 5.59 -11.05
C LEU A 70 1.07 5.92 -10.97
N ILE A 71 0.49 5.63 -9.81
CA ILE A 71 -0.92 5.87 -9.51
C ILE A 71 -0.96 6.85 -8.34
N HIS A 72 -1.81 7.86 -8.43
CA HIS A 72 -2.02 8.79 -7.33
C HIS A 72 -3.42 8.61 -6.75
N ILE A 73 -3.49 8.47 -5.43
CA ILE A 73 -4.75 8.49 -4.69
C ILE A 73 -4.74 9.67 -3.72
N THR A 74 -5.90 10.20 -3.42
CA THR A 74 -6.02 11.32 -2.49
C THR A 74 -5.73 10.87 -1.06
N ALA A 75 -5.32 11.81 -0.19
CA ALA A 75 -5.18 11.55 1.24
C ALA A 75 -6.48 10.97 1.84
N ALA A 76 -7.64 11.48 1.44
CA ALA A 76 -8.93 10.98 1.91
C ALA A 76 -9.19 9.52 1.51
N GLN A 77 -8.84 9.13 0.28
CA GLN A 77 -8.94 7.72 -0.15
C GLN A 77 -8.02 6.82 0.66
N TRP A 78 -6.75 7.24 0.85
CA TRP A 78 -5.80 6.50 1.66
C TRP A 78 -6.28 6.32 3.09
N ASN A 79 -6.72 7.40 3.75
CA ASN A 79 -7.20 7.37 5.12
C ASN A 79 -8.47 6.52 5.27
N SER A 80 -9.34 6.51 4.25
CA SER A 80 -10.51 5.61 4.22
C SER A 80 -10.11 4.14 4.12
N LEU A 81 -9.07 3.81 3.35
CA LEU A 81 -8.52 2.46 3.28
C LEU A 81 -7.94 2.02 4.62
N LEU A 82 -7.20 2.89 5.30
CA LEU A 82 -6.69 2.63 6.64
C LEU A 82 -7.81 2.40 7.65
N ALA A 83 -8.85 3.24 7.65
CA ALA A 83 -10.00 3.10 8.54
C ALA A 83 -10.80 1.82 8.31
N SER A 84 -10.80 1.29 7.08
CA SER A 84 -11.46 0.03 6.73
C SER A 84 -10.60 -1.21 6.97
N ALA A 85 -9.29 -1.03 7.19
CA ALA A 85 -8.38 -2.12 7.53
C ALA A 85 -8.67 -2.60 8.96
N THR A 86 -9.48 -3.64 9.05
CA THR A 86 -9.92 -4.19 10.33
C THR A 86 -8.75 -4.75 11.12
N THR A 87 -8.55 -4.26 12.33
CA THR A 87 -7.83 -4.84 13.48
C THR A 87 -6.31 -4.92 13.45
N SER A 88 -5.58 -4.63 12.38
CA SER A 88 -4.12 -4.82 12.39
C SER A 88 -3.31 -3.80 11.58
N GLY A 89 -3.93 -2.73 11.09
CA GLY A 89 -3.22 -1.78 10.21
C GLY A 89 -2.71 -2.41 8.89
N VAL A 90 -3.25 -3.57 8.52
CA VAL A 90 -2.84 -4.30 7.31
C VAL A 90 -3.86 -4.06 6.21
N ILE A 91 -3.44 -3.41 5.13
CA ILE A 91 -4.22 -3.26 3.91
C ILE A 91 -3.86 -4.42 2.98
N ALA A 92 -4.83 -5.25 2.62
CA ALA A 92 -4.63 -6.29 1.63
C ALA A 92 -4.32 -5.65 0.26
N VAL A 93 -3.29 -6.15 -0.41
CA VAL A 93 -2.90 -5.73 -1.76
C VAL A 93 -3.20 -6.86 -2.73
N GLU A 94 -3.92 -6.56 -3.78
CA GLU A 94 -4.21 -7.52 -4.84
C GLU A 94 -3.81 -6.91 -6.20
N VAL A 95 -2.98 -7.63 -6.94
CA VAL A 95 -2.67 -7.34 -8.34
C VAL A 95 -3.26 -8.45 -9.20
N LEU A 96 -4.20 -8.09 -10.07
CA LEU A 96 -4.93 -9.04 -10.90
C LEU A 96 -4.60 -8.78 -12.37
N GLY A 97 -4.24 -9.84 -13.11
CA GLY A 97 -4.13 -9.80 -14.57
C GLY A 97 -5.49 -9.93 -15.24
N SER A 98 -5.66 -9.29 -16.41
CA SER A 98 -6.80 -9.55 -17.27
C SER A 98 -6.84 -11.03 -17.70
N PRO A 99 -7.98 -11.55 -18.18
CA PRO A 99 -8.11 -12.96 -18.56
C PRO A 99 -7.13 -13.46 -19.64
N LEU A 100 -6.49 -12.53 -20.37
CA LEU A 100 -5.57 -12.87 -21.45
C LEU A 100 -4.09 -12.84 -21.02
N VAL A 101 -3.78 -12.29 -19.83
CA VAL A 101 -2.41 -12.32 -19.28
C VAL A 101 -2.03 -13.74 -18.90
N SER A 102 -1.01 -14.30 -19.52
CA SER A 102 -0.55 -15.65 -19.23
C SER A 102 0.32 -15.70 -17.97
N ALA A 103 -0.09 -16.49 -16.99
CA ALA A 103 0.69 -16.70 -15.76
C ALA A 103 1.97 -17.54 -15.96
N THR A 104 2.10 -18.21 -17.10
CA THR A 104 3.18 -19.17 -17.38
C THR A 104 4.12 -18.74 -18.49
N GLN A 105 3.80 -17.66 -19.22
CA GLN A 105 4.60 -17.21 -20.33
C GLN A 105 5.94 -16.62 -19.86
N CYS A 106 5.92 -15.85 -18.79
CA CYS A 106 7.12 -15.21 -18.25
C CYS A 106 7.72 -16.03 -17.11
N ALA A 107 8.92 -16.56 -17.29
CA ALA A 107 9.61 -17.36 -16.28
C ALA A 107 9.88 -16.61 -14.97
N ASN A 108 10.02 -15.27 -15.04
CA ASN A 108 10.34 -14.40 -13.90
C ASN A 108 9.23 -13.39 -13.60
N SER A 109 7.97 -13.78 -13.80
CA SER A 109 6.85 -12.87 -13.52
C SER A 109 6.86 -12.43 -12.05
N SER A 110 6.71 -11.13 -11.82
CA SER A 110 6.76 -10.55 -10.47
C SER A 110 5.99 -9.24 -10.39
N SER A 111 5.57 -8.87 -9.21
CA SER A 111 4.98 -7.56 -8.93
C SER A 111 5.54 -6.97 -7.65
N VAL A 112 5.88 -5.69 -7.68
CA VAL A 112 6.33 -4.92 -6.51
C VAL A 112 5.50 -3.65 -6.43
N LEU A 113 4.89 -3.41 -5.28
CA LEU A 113 4.19 -2.17 -5.00
C LEU A 113 5.00 -1.36 -4.00
N THR A 114 5.37 -0.14 -4.40
CA THR A 114 6.01 0.86 -3.53
C THR A 114 5.00 1.95 -3.22
N VAL A 115 4.83 2.25 -1.94
CA VAL A 115 3.93 3.31 -1.47
C VAL A 115 4.75 4.46 -0.93
N GLN A 116 4.51 5.66 -1.44
CA GLN A 116 5.10 6.90 -0.95
C GLN A 116 3.98 7.83 -0.49
N TYR A 117 4.04 8.24 0.74
CA TYR A 117 3.12 9.23 1.30
C TYR A 117 3.85 10.16 2.27
N GLY A 118 3.38 11.39 2.34
CA GLY A 118 3.86 12.37 3.31
C GLY A 118 2.94 12.37 4.53
N GLY A 119 3.49 12.08 5.67
CA GLY A 119 2.85 12.25 6.95
C GLY A 119 3.94 12.44 8.00
N PRO A 120 3.67 13.14 9.10
CA PRO A 120 4.61 13.21 10.20
C PRO A 120 4.84 11.78 10.70
N ARG A 121 6.08 11.34 10.65
CA ARG A 121 6.52 10.18 11.41
C ARG A 121 6.87 10.69 12.80
N TYR A 122 5.89 10.82 13.64
CA TYR A 122 6.13 10.93 15.06
C TYR A 122 6.50 9.54 15.57
N ASP A 123 7.66 9.42 16.13
CA ASP A 123 8.22 8.24 16.76
C ASP A 123 9.01 8.77 17.96
N CYS A 124 8.29 9.08 19.02
CA CYS A 124 8.82 9.77 20.19
C CYS A 124 9.70 8.86 21.03
N ASP A 125 9.46 7.55 21.02
CA ASP A 125 10.24 6.56 21.75
C ASP A 125 11.40 5.97 20.93
N SER A 126 11.54 6.41 19.67
CA SER A 126 12.62 6.01 18.73
C SER A 126 12.71 4.50 18.50
N ASN A 127 11.57 3.81 18.48
CA ASN A 127 11.51 2.37 18.25
C ASN A 127 11.32 1.98 16.77
N GLU A 128 11.41 2.96 15.85
CA GLU A 128 11.20 2.83 14.41
C GLU A 128 9.74 2.54 13.98
N VAL A 129 8.81 2.56 14.93
CA VAL A 129 7.37 2.46 14.69
C VAL A 129 6.74 3.82 14.95
N SER A 130 5.93 4.33 14.02
CA SER A 130 5.21 5.59 14.26
C SER A 130 4.28 5.47 15.47
N ASP A 131 4.23 6.50 16.34
CA ASP A 131 3.35 6.57 17.50
C ASP A 131 1.89 6.32 17.13
N PHE A 132 1.46 6.85 15.99
CA PHE A 132 0.13 6.59 15.45
C PHE A 132 -0.12 5.10 15.21
N CYS A 133 0.90 4.35 14.78
CA CYS A 133 0.79 2.91 14.61
C CYS A 133 0.67 2.16 15.93
N GLN A 134 1.37 2.64 16.94
CA GLN A 134 1.29 2.06 18.29
C GLN A 134 -0.08 2.32 18.90
N ILE A 135 -0.61 3.55 18.78
CA ILE A 135 -1.97 3.92 19.23
C ILE A 135 -3.03 3.06 18.52
N PHE A 136 -2.91 2.93 17.19
CA PHE A 136 -3.81 2.08 16.41
C PHE A 136 -3.75 0.60 16.83
N ALA A 137 -2.60 0.14 17.30
CA ALA A 137 -2.41 -1.20 17.86
C ALA A 137 -2.86 -1.33 19.32
N GLY A 138 -3.33 -0.24 19.93
CA GLY A 138 -3.91 -0.21 21.27
C GLY A 138 -3.00 0.38 22.35
N ALA A 139 -1.92 1.09 21.98
CA ALA A 139 -1.18 1.88 22.95
C ALA A 139 -2.03 3.06 23.44
N ALA A 140 -1.76 3.52 24.67
CA ALA A 140 -2.55 4.55 25.30
C ALA A 140 -2.36 5.92 24.64
N ASP A 141 -3.47 6.59 24.37
CA ASP A 141 -3.63 7.98 23.95
C ASP A 141 -4.94 8.46 24.55
N CYS A 142 -4.89 8.88 25.80
CA CYS A 142 -6.07 9.19 26.61
C CYS A 142 -6.76 10.48 26.18
N ASN A 143 -6.00 11.44 25.66
CA ASN A 143 -6.52 12.74 25.21
C ASN A 143 -6.86 12.77 23.71
N HIS A 144 -6.55 11.68 22.96
CA HIS A 144 -6.82 11.50 21.54
C HIS A 144 -6.16 12.56 20.64
N ASN A 145 -4.95 13.00 21.00
CA ASN A 145 -4.18 13.94 20.21
C ASN A 145 -3.25 13.27 19.16
N ALA A 146 -3.25 11.93 19.11
CA ALA A 146 -2.40 11.09 18.24
C ALA A 146 -0.92 11.08 18.65
N GLU A 147 -0.62 11.37 19.90
CA GLU A 147 0.67 11.22 20.56
C GLU A 147 0.55 10.17 21.67
N LEU A 148 1.60 9.41 21.92
CA LEU A 148 1.56 8.38 22.97
C LEU A 148 1.57 9.02 24.38
N ASP A 149 0.69 8.60 25.25
CA ASP A 149 0.69 9.04 26.67
C ASP A 149 2.09 8.88 27.31
N ALA A 150 2.80 7.80 26.96
CA ALA A 150 4.14 7.56 27.47
C ALA A 150 5.15 8.64 27.10
N CYS A 151 5.00 9.25 25.92
CA CYS A 151 5.86 10.31 25.44
C CYS A 151 5.49 11.66 26.05
N GLU A 152 4.21 11.96 26.16
CA GLU A 152 3.72 13.17 26.81
C GLU A 152 4.13 13.24 28.29
N ILE A 153 4.15 12.08 28.96
CA ILE A 153 4.64 11.97 30.36
C ILE A 153 6.14 12.21 30.41
N GLN A 154 6.90 11.69 29.44
CA GLN A 154 8.36 11.82 29.41
C GLN A 154 8.83 13.24 29.16
N ASP A 155 8.16 13.98 28.27
CA ASP A 155 8.48 15.36 27.96
C ASP A 155 7.79 16.38 28.88
N GLY A 156 6.84 15.94 29.68
CA GLY A 156 6.12 16.76 30.65
C GLY A 156 5.09 17.70 30.04
N SER A 157 4.66 17.42 28.80
CA SER A 157 3.75 18.30 28.04
C SER A 157 2.32 18.25 28.52
N VAL A 158 1.85 17.13 29.11
CA VAL A 158 0.50 17.02 29.69
C VAL A 158 0.53 16.16 30.96
N PRO A 159 -0.06 16.58 32.07
CA PRO A 159 -0.34 15.66 33.17
C PRO A 159 -1.42 14.68 32.71
N ASP A 160 -1.08 13.40 32.71
CA ASP A 160 -2.02 12.32 32.54
C ASP A 160 -3.10 12.38 33.63
N VAL A 161 -4.37 12.59 33.29
CA VAL A 161 -5.49 12.70 34.23
C VAL A 161 -6.52 11.65 33.92
#